data_35c11a5ef906caa274a851f6c8f4a040
#
_entry.id   35c11a5ef906caa274a851f6c8f4a040
#
_cell.length_a   1.000
_cell.length_b   1.000
_cell.length_c   1.000
_cell.angle_alpha   90.00
_cell.angle_beta   90.00
_cell.angle_gamma   90.00
#
_symmetry.space_group_name_H-M   'P 1'
#
loop_
_entity.id
_entity.type
_entity.pdbx_description
1 polymer ?
#
loop_
_entity_poly.entity_id
_entity_poly.type
_entity_poly.pdbx_seq_one_letter_code
_entity_poly.pdbx_strand_id
1 'polypeptide(L)'
;MYMTYNPPLCFWDIRHLRHGAWRLTVASSHLLVDGSKEGDRVESAAIPTPDSTAAAPATGDKGLKKNAIGFVSSVVIGVASTAPGYSLAATLGFVAAAVGLASPAIMLVSFVPMFLVAGAYYYMNKADPDCGTSFSWVAKGMGPQLGWMVGWVIIVTDIVVMANLAQIAGLYTFLLVGWESAAASTIAVTAVGVVWIALMTAIVVIGIELSARTQVGLLGAEIITLAVFAVVALVKVYAGDGGPDSIHPDISWLNPFSLSLSQISAGMLLAVFIYWGWDTTATVNEETEDPTEAPGKATVISTLILLGIYIVVSFAAQAYAGVDGLIENQEDVLSSLGTEVFGSPLDKILIIAVLTSAAASTQTTILPAARTTLSMARAKALPGSLGRVHPRFLTPHISTILMGAFSILWYVGLTIASEDILFDSLAALGLMIAFYIGLTGFACTIYYRRELLRSVKNLFFIGVGPTFGGAVLFYLLVKNGIELSDPANSESGNSWLGIGPPLVIAVFFLLLGIALMVIQWRKLPGFFERRPEVVPAGFLEGEAPPPEPTGVAEDEV
;
A
#
# COMPACT_ATOMS: atom_id res chain seq x y z
N MET A 1 -32.17 39.94 20.57
CA MET A 1 -30.91 40.71 20.47
C MET A 1 -29.87 39.75 19.86
N TYR A 2 -29.87 39.63 18.53
CA TYR A 2 -29.00 38.74 17.80
C TYR A 2 -27.78 39.52 17.32
N MET A 3 -26.58 39.11 17.74
CA MET A 3 -25.33 39.58 17.15
C MET A 3 -24.86 38.60 16.09
N THR A 4 -24.90 39.02 14.84
CA THR A 4 -24.31 38.35 13.69
C THR A 4 -22.85 38.76 13.59
N TYR A 5 -21.96 37.77 13.58
CA TYR A 5 -20.52 37.96 13.36
C TYR A 5 -20.21 37.62 11.89
N ASN A 6 -19.74 38.60 11.13
CA ASN A 6 -19.29 38.44 9.76
C ASN A 6 -17.75 38.52 9.75
N PRO A 7 -17.01 37.52 9.19
CA PRO A 7 -15.59 37.67 8.94
C PRO A 7 -15.30 38.31 7.58
N PRO A 8 -14.26 39.13 7.42
CA PRO A 8 -13.93 39.77 6.15
C PRO A 8 -13.24 38.79 5.15
N LEU A 9 -13.71 38.83 3.92
CA LEU A 9 -13.10 38.18 2.76
C LEU A 9 -11.83 38.94 2.36
N CYS A 10 -10.68 38.27 2.40
CA CYS A 10 -9.44 38.79 1.79
C CYS A 10 -9.40 38.36 0.31
N PHE A 11 -9.56 39.35 -0.58
CA PHE A 11 -9.21 39.24 -2.00
C PHE A 11 -7.69 39.35 -2.17
N TRP A 12 -7.12 38.41 -2.93
CA TRP A 12 -5.74 38.47 -3.39
C TRP A 12 -5.68 39.23 -4.71
N ASP A 13 -5.02 40.40 -4.73
CA ASP A 13 -4.68 41.16 -5.93
C ASP A 13 -3.25 40.79 -6.36
N ILE A 14 -3.12 40.13 -7.54
CA ILE A 14 -1.84 39.74 -8.14
C ILE A 14 -1.45 40.82 -9.15
N ARG A 15 -0.84 41.90 -8.70
CA ARG A 15 -0.01 42.79 -9.57
C ARG A 15 1.12 43.38 -8.74
N HIS A 16 2.32 42.94 -9.01
CA HIS A 16 3.64 43.58 -8.91
C HIS A 16 4.74 42.63 -8.41
N LEU A 17 5.23 41.83 -9.37
CA LEU A 17 6.56 41.26 -9.29
C LEU A 17 7.51 42.15 -10.08
N ARG A 18 8.30 42.98 -9.41
CA ARG A 18 9.62 43.42 -9.86
C ARG A 18 10.41 44.07 -8.73
N HIS A 19 11.58 43.48 -8.45
CA HIS A 19 12.78 44.01 -7.77
C HIS A 19 12.73 44.35 -6.25
N GLY A 20 13.60 43.71 -5.52
CA GLY A 20 14.41 44.30 -4.45
C GLY A 20 14.09 43.94 -3.02
N ALA A 21 15.05 43.31 -2.42
CA ALA A 21 15.47 43.36 -1.00
C ALA A 21 14.43 43.55 0.12
N TRP A 22 14.28 42.52 0.91
CA TRP A 22 13.54 42.58 2.17
C TRP A 22 14.40 43.20 3.27
N ARG A 23 13.99 44.37 3.77
CA ARG A 23 14.41 44.89 5.08
C ARG A 23 13.23 44.76 6.05
N LEU A 24 13.43 44.02 7.13
CA LEU A 24 12.51 43.98 8.25
C LEU A 24 12.66 45.27 9.04
N THR A 25 11.61 46.12 9.04
CA THR A 25 11.50 47.28 9.94
C THR A 25 10.64 46.89 11.14
N VAL A 26 11.24 46.81 12.31
CA VAL A 26 10.54 46.64 13.57
C VAL A 26 10.04 48.02 14.01
N ALA A 27 8.73 48.18 14.08
CA ALA A 27 8.10 49.37 14.66
C ALA A 27 8.16 49.31 16.18
N SER A 28 8.95 50.20 16.79
CA SER A 28 8.95 50.44 18.22
C SER A 28 7.86 51.46 18.58
N SER A 29 6.89 51.05 19.36
CA SER A 29 5.92 51.97 20.02
C SER A 29 6.53 52.54 21.30
N HIS A 30 6.74 53.85 21.31
CA HIS A 30 7.11 54.60 22.51
C HIS A 30 5.92 54.74 23.48
N LEU A 31 6.09 54.27 24.71
CA LEU A 31 5.28 54.68 25.87
C LEU A 31 6.18 55.51 26.77
N LEU A 32 5.82 56.80 26.93
CA LEU A 32 6.38 57.73 27.91
C LEU A 32 5.83 57.35 29.29
N VAL A 33 6.69 57.11 30.23
CA VAL A 33 6.35 57.10 31.66
C VAL A 33 7.31 58.01 32.38
N ASP A 34 6.70 58.97 33.13
CA ASP A 34 7.31 60.02 33.91
C ASP A 34 8.02 59.43 35.14
N GLY A 35 9.12 60.11 35.55
CA GLY A 35 10.00 59.63 36.59
C GLY A 35 9.61 60.07 37.99
N SER A 36 9.94 59.23 38.90
CA SER A 36 10.60 59.65 40.15
C SER A 36 10.89 58.45 41.09
N LYS A 37 12.14 58.41 41.52
CA LYS A 37 12.67 57.93 42.79
C LYS A 37 12.88 56.46 43.10
N GLU A 38 14.09 56.31 43.55
CA GLU A 38 14.63 55.40 44.55
C GLU A 38 15.20 54.06 44.12
N GLY A 39 16.48 53.99 44.40
CA GLY A 39 17.39 52.89 44.02
C GLY A 39 17.02 51.57 44.64
N ASP A 40 17.09 50.59 43.75
CA ASP A 40 17.35 49.22 44.14
C ASP A 40 18.18 48.54 43.03
N ARG A 41 19.07 47.66 43.45
CA ARG A 41 20.03 46.97 42.63
C ARG A 41 19.33 46.24 41.51
N VAL A 42 19.63 46.60 40.26
CA VAL A 42 19.23 45.82 39.08
C VAL A 42 20.07 44.56 39.08
N GLU A 43 19.45 43.49 39.51
CA GLU A 43 19.91 42.13 39.25
C GLU A 43 19.78 41.88 37.73
N SER A 44 20.90 41.64 37.10
CA SER A 44 20.99 41.37 35.66
C SER A 44 20.12 40.14 35.32
N ALA A 45 18.91 40.40 34.76
CA ALA A 45 18.10 39.34 34.19
C ALA A 45 18.86 38.73 33.00
N ALA A 46 19.43 37.54 33.21
CA ALA A 46 20.00 36.73 32.17
C ALA A 46 18.94 36.46 31.11
N ILE A 47 19.25 36.78 29.87
CA ILE A 47 18.47 36.36 28.69
C ILE A 47 18.31 34.86 28.80
N PRO A 48 17.10 34.28 28.77
CA PRO A 48 16.94 32.84 28.77
C PRO A 48 17.62 32.29 27.51
N THR A 49 18.73 31.60 27.71
CA THR A 49 19.28 30.70 26.66
C THR A 49 18.18 29.70 26.28
N PRO A 50 17.98 29.44 25.00
CA PRO A 50 17.04 28.39 24.59
C PRO A 50 17.42 27.11 25.33
N ASP A 51 16.48 26.57 26.07
CA ASP A 51 16.62 25.34 26.82
C ASP A 51 17.06 24.23 25.85
N SER A 52 18.32 23.89 25.89
CA SER A 52 18.92 22.80 25.09
C SER A 52 18.62 21.40 25.66
N THR A 53 17.63 21.32 26.55
CA THR A 53 17.05 20.05 27.00
C THR A 53 15.83 19.67 26.14
N ALA A 54 16.02 19.64 24.82
CA ALA A 54 15.22 18.69 24.04
C ALA A 54 15.63 17.30 24.54
N ALA A 55 14.76 16.66 25.32
CA ALA A 55 14.95 15.29 25.76
C ALA A 55 15.34 14.47 24.53
N ALA A 56 16.43 13.70 24.66
CA ALA A 56 16.82 12.76 23.61
C ALA A 56 15.58 11.94 23.25
N PRO A 57 15.26 11.73 21.94
CA PRO A 57 14.10 10.97 21.56
C PRO A 57 14.17 9.61 22.24
N ALA A 58 13.04 9.19 22.84
CA ALA A 58 12.95 7.89 23.49
C ALA A 58 13.47 6.81 22.54
N THR A 59 14.24 5.87 23.08
CA THR A 59 14.78 4.73 22.33
C THR A 59 13.66 4.10 21.49
N GLY A 60 13.80 4.12 20.15
CA GLY A 60 12.78 3.65 19.21
C GLY A 60 12.06 4.75 18.41
N ASP A 61 12.14 6.02 18.77
CA ASP A 61 11.49 7.12 18.04
C ASP A 61 12.24 7.46 16.75
N LYS A 62 11.59 7.22 15.60
CA LYS A 62 12.15 7.54 14.28
C LYS A 62 11.90 8.99 13.85
N GLY A 63 11.19 9.78 14.65
CA GLY A 63 10.88 11.20 14.39
C GLY A 63 9.70 11.40 13.42
N LEU A 64 8.86 10.40 13.22
CA LEU A 64 7.61 10.50 12.46
C LEU A 64 6.54 11.27 13.28
N LYS A 65 5.50 11.75 12.59
CA LYS A 65 4.43 12.52 13.24
C LYS A 65 3.49 11.59 14.01
N LYS A 66 3.64 11.52 15.32
CA LYS A 66 2.80 10.67 16.19
C LYS A 66 1.34 11.14 16.23
N ASN A 67 0.41 10.20 16.38
CA ASN A 67 -1.04 10.44 16.50
C ASN A 67 -1.60 11.33 15.37
N ALA A 68 -1.05 11.20 14.16
CA ALA A 68 -1.43 12.02 13.02
C ALA A 68 -2.68 11.49 12.31
N ILE A 69 -2.95 10.19 12.44
CA ILE A 69 -4.10 9.52 11.81
C ILE A 69 -4.83 8.64 12.82
N GLY A 70 -6.15 8.66 12.74
CA GLY A 70 -7.00 7.80 13.56
C GLY A 70 -7.30 6.45 12.88
N PHE A 71 -8.00 5.58 13.60
CA PHE A 71 -8.35 4.22 13.16
C PHE A 71 -9.05 4.18 11.79
N VAL A 72 -10.05 5.06 11.56
CA VAL A 72 -10.79 5.10 10.28
C VAL A 72 -9.87 5.43 9.11
N SER A 73 -8.97 6.40 9.29
CA SER A 73 -7.98 6.75 8.26
C SER A 73 -7.03 5.59 7.95
N SER A 74 -6.65 4.81 8.96
CA SER A 74 -5.84 3.60 8.77
C SER A 74 -6.58 2.55 7.93
N VAL A 75 -7.88 2.29 8.21
CA VAL A 75 -8.71 1.39 7.40
C VAL A 75 -8.83 1.90 5.96
N VAL A 76 -9.08 3.20 5.77
CA VAL A 76 -9.18 3.82 4.44
C VAL A 76 -7.87 3.64 3.66
N ILE A 77 -6.71 3.87 4.29
CA ILE A 77 -5.39 3.65 3.67
C ILE A 77 -5.23 2.19 3.24
N GLY A 78 -5.61 1.23 4.09
CA GLY A 78 -5.50 -0.19 3.77
C GLY A 78 -6.38 -0.63 2.61
N VAL A 79 -7.64 -0.18 2.54
CA VAL A 79 -8.54 -0.49 1.43
C VAL A 79 -8.08 0.21 0.14
N ALA A 80 -7.73 1.49 0.22
CA ALA A 80 -7.27 2.27 -0.93
C ALA A 80 -5.96 1.75 -1.53
N SER A 81 -5.08 1.19 -0.70
CA SER A 81 -3.80 0.61 -1.16
C SER A 81 -4.00 -0.62 -2.05
N THR A 82 -5.07 -1.38 -1.84
CA THR A 82 -5.44 -2.53 -2.69
C THR A 82 -6.10 -2.14 -4.01
N ALA A 83 -6.47 -0.86 -4.18
CA ALA A 83 -7.08 -0.34 -5.41
C ALA A 83 -8.23 -1.22 -5.94
N PRO A 84 -9.34 -1.43 -5.20
CA PRO A 84 -10.35 -2.43 -5.56
C PRO A 84 -10.97 -2.22 -6.95
N GLY A 85 -11.22 -1.00 -7.38
CA GLY A 85 -11.76 -0.71 -8.72
C GLY A 85 -10.77 -1.05 -9.83
N TYR A 86 -9.49 -0.60 -9.69
CA TYR A 86 -8.44 -0.97 -10.61
C TYR A 86 -8.20 -2.50 -10.64
N SER A 87 -8.11 -3.11 -9.46
CA SER A 87 -7.84 -4.55 -9.33
C SER A 87 -8.91 -5.38 -10.03
N LEU A 88 -10.19 -5.06 -9.86
CA LEU A 88 -11.28 -5.76 -10.55
C LEU A 88 -11.29 -5.48 -12.06
N ALA A 89 -11.04 -4.24 -12.47
CA ALA A 89 -10.97 -3.90 -13.89
C ALA A 89 -9.89 -4.71 -14.62
N ALA A 90 -8.72 -4.84 -14.00
CA ALA A 90 -7.54 -5.48 -14.59
C ALA A 90 -7.49 -7.00 -14.44
N THR A 91 -8.31 -7.64 -13.58
CA THR A 91 -8.12 -9.07 -13.29
C THR A 91 -9.38 -9.91 -13.36
N LEU A 92 -10.60 -9.34 -13.26
CA LEU A 92 -11.82 -10.12 -13.19
C LEU A 92 -12.07 -10.95 -14.45
N GLY A 93 -11.76 -10.42 -15.63
CA GLY A 93 -11.89 -11.14 -16.89
C GLY A 93 -10.93 -12.32 -17.01
N PHE A 94 -9.67 -12.15 -16.59
CA PHE A 94 -8.70 -13.25 -16.55
C PHE A 94 -9.10 -14.34 -15.54
N VAL A 95 -9.65 -13.96 -14.38
CA VAL A 95 -10.21 -14.93 -13.43
C VAL A 95 -11.38 -15.67 -14.04
N ALA A 96 -12.29 -14.98 -14.77
CA ALA A 96 -13.40 -15.62 -15.46
C ALA A 96 -12.91 -16.60 -16.54
N ALA A 97 -11.85 -16.26 -17.27
CA ALA A 97 -11.23 -17.16 -18.24
C ALA A 97 -10.65 -18.43 -17.58
N ALA A 98 -10.08 -18.31 -16.38
CA ALA A 98 -9.49 -19.44 -15.67
C ALA A 98 -10.54 -20.38 -15.04
N VAL A 99 -11.66 -19.85 -14.50
CA VAL A 99 -12.57 -20.61 -13.64
C VAL A 99 -14.05 -20.48 -14.00
N GLY A 100 -14.40 -19.71 -15.00
CA GLY A 100 -15.77 -19.54 -15.48
C GLY A 100 -16.68 -18.94 -14.40
N LEU A 101 -17.86 -19.56 -14.24
CA LEU A 101 -18.89 -19.14 -13.27
C LEU A 101 -18.41 -19.10 -11.81
N ALA A 102 -17.33 -19.79 -11.48
CA ALA A 102 -16.78 -19.84 -10.12
C ALA A 102 -15.82 -18.66 -9.81
N SER A 103 -15.80 -17.58 -10.60
CA SER A 103 -14.99 -16.39 -10.31
C SER A 103 -15.21 -15.84 -8.89
N PRO A 104 -16.46 -15.69 -8.39
CA PRO A 104 -16.66 -15.27 -7.00
C PRO A 104 -16.13 -16.28 -5.97
N ALA A 105 -16.12 -17.60 -6.28
CA ALA A 105 -15.54 -18.59 -5.38
C ALA A 105 -14.02 -18.41 -5.26
N ILE A 106 -13.33 -18.06 -6.34
CA ILE A 106 -11.88 -17.79 -6.29
C ILE A 106 -11.57 -16.55 -5.46
N MET A 107 -12.40 -15.48 -5.54
CA MET A 107 -12.26 -14.34 -4.63
C MET A 107 -12.34 -14.78 -3.17
N LEU A 108 -13.29 -15.65 -2.82
CA LEU A 108 -13.43 -16.18 -1.46
C LEU A 108 -12.25 -17.08 -1.05
N VAL A 109 -11.79 -17.97 -1.93
CA VAL A 109 -10.68 -18.91 -1.62
C VAL A 109 -9.37 -18.16 -1.44
N SER A 110 -9.08 -17.16 -2.29
CA SER A 110 -7.87 -16.34 -2.22
C SER A 110 -7.85 -15.41 -1.00
N PHE A 111 -9.02 -15.00 -0.52
CA PHE A 111 -9.14 -14.25 0.72
C PHE A 111 -8.58 -15.02 1.92
N VAL A 112 -8.78 -16.34 1.99
CA VAL A 112 -8.45 -17.13 3.18
C VAL A 112 -6.96 -17.02 3.58
N PRO A 113 -5.98 -17.33 2.73
CA PRO A 113 -4.57 -17.19 3.11
C PRO A 113 -4.20 -15.74 3.44
N MET A 114 -4.72 -14.75 2.71
CA MET A 114 -4.44 -13.35 2.96
C MET A 114 -5.00 -12.88 4.31
N PHE A 115 -6.23 -13.27 4.65
CA PHE A 115 -6.85 -12.97 5.94
C PHE A 115 -6.11 -13.61 7.12
N LEU A 116 -5.66 -14.86 6.98
CA LEU A 116 -4.90 -15.53 8.02
C LEU A 116 -3.55 -14.86 8.28
N VAL A 117 -2.90 -14.36 7.23
CA VAL A 117 -1.66 -13.58 7.40
C VAL A 117 -1.96 -12.17 7.89
N ALA A 118 -3.09 -11.54 7.51
CA ALA A 118 -3.52 -10.27 8.11
C ALA A 118 -3.70 -10.40 9.63
N GLY A 119 -4.19 -11.55 10.11
CA GLY A 119 -4.18 -11.88 11.53
C GLY A 119 -2.77 -11.92 12.13
N ALA A 120 -1.79 -12.46 11.40
CA ALA A 120 -0.38 -12.41 11.84
C ALA A 120 0.11 -10.96 11.97
N TYR A 121 -0.20 -10.09 11.00
CA TYR A 121 0.16 -8.66 11.07
C TYR A 121 -0.43 -7.98 12.31
N TYR A 122 -1.68 -8.29 12.68
CA TYR A 122 -2.27 -7.77 13.92
C TYR A 122 -1.42 -8.12 15.15
N TYR A 123 -1.05 -9.40 15.31
CA TYR A 123 -0.27 -9.83 16.46
C TYR A 123 1.18 -9.32 16.41
N MET A 124 1.81 -9.31 15.23
CA MET A 124 3.16 -8.79 15.08
C MET A 124 3.23 -7.29 15.37
N ASN A 125 2.27 -6.50 14.88
CA ASN A 125 2.15 -5.08 15.19
C ASN A 125 1.93 -4.82 16.69
N LYS A 126 1.17 -5.69 17.37
CA LYS A 126 0.93 -5.59 18.81
C LYS A 126 2.22 -5.75 19.62
N ALA A 127 3.11 -6.64 19.20
CA ALA A 127 4.38 -6.87 19.89
C ALA A 127 5.46 -5.87 19.50
N ASP A 128 5.45 -5.41 18.25
CA ASP A 128 6.49 -4.54 17.70
C ASP A 128 5.87 -3.59 16.66
N PRO A 129 5.35 -2.43 17.09
CA PRO A 129 4.76 -1.44 16.20
C PRO A 129 5.83 -0.64 15.44
N ASP A 130 6.63 -1.33 14.63
CA ASP A 130 7.68 -0.77 13.79
C ASP A 130 7.15 -0.52 12.36
N CYS A 131 7.36 0.66 11.80
CA CYS A 131 6.89 1.02 10.46
C CYS A 131 7.58 0.24 9.32
N GLY A 132 8.65 -0.49 9.61
CA GLY A 132 9.27 -1.45 8.69
C GLY A 132 8.51 -2.76 8.57
N THR A 133 7.51 -2.99 9.43
CA THR A 133 6.59 -4.13 9.39
C THR A 133 7.29 -5.48 9.13
N SER A 134 6.97 -6.15 8.03
CA SER A 134 7.52 -7.46 7.67
C SER A 134 9.05 -7.49 7.67
N PHE A 135 9.74 -6.41 7.26
CA PHE A 135 11.19 -6.31 7.40
C PHE A 135 11.64 -6.53 8.85
N SER A 136 11.10 -5.74 9.77
CA SER A 136 11.46 -5.78 11.19
C SER A 136 11.04 -7.10 11.83
N TRP A 137 9.83 -7.55 11.56
CA TRP A 137 9.26 -8.75 12.15
C TRP A 137 9.94 -10.04 11.68
N VAL A 138 10.23 -10.16 10.38
CA VAL A 138 10.98 -11.31 9.85
C VAL A 138 12.42 -11.29 10.34
N ALA A 139 13.05 -10.11 10.44
CA ALA A 139 14.38 -10.00 11.03
C ALA A 139 14.42 -10.48 12.49
N LYS A 140 13.42 -10.09 13.30
CA LYS A 140 13.30 -10.56 14.69
C LYS A 140 12.96 -12.04 14.80
N GLY A 141 11.99 -12.53 14.04
CA GLY A 141 11.53 -13.93 14.14
C GLY A 141 12.47 -14.93 13.49
N MET A 142 13.01 -14.62 12.31
CA MET A 142 13.72 -15.57 11.44
C MET A 142 15.18 -15.20 11.16
N GLY A 143 15.60 -13.98 11.51
CA GLY A 143 16.97 -13.52 11.37
C GLY A 143 17.14 -12.38 10.35
N PRO A 144 18.23 -11.61 10.50
CA PRO A 144 18.43 -10.35 9.80
C PRO A 144 18.57 -10.52 8.28
N GLN A 145 19.09 -11.63 7.78
CA GLN A 145 19.26 -11.88 6.34
C GLN A 145 17.91 -12.01 5.64
N LEU A 146 17.00 -12.82 6.21
CA LEU A 146 15.65 -12.96 5.67
C LEU A 146 14.85 -11.66 5.82
N GLY A 147 14.96 -10.98 6.98
CA GLY A 147 14.35 -9.67 7.17
C GLY A 147 14.83 -8.66 6.13
N TRP A 148 16.13 -8.58 5.85
CA TRP A 148 16.68 -7.70 4.84
C TRP A 148 16.11 -8.00 3.44
N MET A 149 16.03 -9.28 3.06
CA MET A 149 15.44 -9.70 1.79
C MET A 149 13.96 -9.34 1.69
N VAL A 150 13.20 -9.52 2.76
CA VAL A 150 11.79 -9.10 2.82
C VAL A 150 11.65 -7.58 2.66
N GLY A 151 12.45 -6.79 3.37
CA GLY A 151 12.44 -5.33 3.21
C GLY A 151 12.80 -4.89 1.78
N TRP A 152 13.79 -5.53 1.16
CA TRP A 152 14.15 -5.30 -0.23
C TRP A 152 12.99 -5.64 -1.18
N VAL A 153 12.35 -6.80 -1.00
CA VAL A 153 11.23 -7.24 -1.85
C VAL A 153 10.05 -6.29 -1.73
N ILE A 154 9.70 -5.81 -0.53
CA ILE A 154 8.66 -4.78 -0.36
C ILE A 154 8.97 -3.55 -1.20
N ILE A 155 10.19 -2.99 -1.06
CA ILE A 155 10.61 -1.79 -1.79
C ILE A 155 10.48 -1.99 -3.31
N VAL A 156 10.96 -3.13 -3.81
CA VAL A 156 10.91 -3.43 -5.26
C VAL A 156 9.49 -3.66 -5.74
N THR A 157 8.68 -4.41 -4.98
CA THR A 157 7.28 -4.69 -5.32
C THR A 157 6.49 -3.39 -5.47
N ASP A 158 6.68 -2.46 -4.54
CA ASP A 158 6.06 -1.13 -4.58
C ASP A 158 6.55 -0.30 -5.78
N ILE A 159 7.83 -0.36 -6.15
CA ILE A 159 8.36 0.32 -7.35
C ILE A 159 7.75 -0.26 -8.62
N VAL A 160 7.66 -1.57 -8.71
CA VAL A 160 7.21 -2.28 -9.92
C VAL A 160 5.73 -2.02 -10.18
N VAL A 161 4.87 -2.11 -9.17
CA VAL A 161 3.42 -1.86 -9.33
C VAL A 161 3.10 -0.42 -9.71
N MET A 162 3.92 0.54 -9.30
CA MET A 162 3.72 1.96 -9.63
C MET A 162 3.65 2.21 -11.13
N ALA A 163 4.35 1.42 -11.95
CA ALA A 163 4.29 1.55 -13.40
C ALA A 163 2.88 1.25 -13.93
N ASN A 164 2.28 0.16 -13.48
CA ASN A 164 0.92 -0.23 -13.87
C ASN A 164 -0.13 0.77 -13.37
N LEU A 165 -0.05 1.18 -12.10
CA LEU A 165 -0.97 2.17 -11.53
C LEU A 165 -0.89 3.51 -12.29
N ALA A 166 0.32 3.96 -12.65
CA ALA A 166 0.53 5.19 -13.39
C ALA A 166 0.02 5.09 -14.83
N GLN A 167 0.22 3.94 -15.50
CA GLN A 167 -0.30 3.69 -16.83
C GLN A 167 -1.83 3.80 -16.85
N ILE A 168 -2.50 3.13 -15.92
CA ILE A 168 -3.97 3.19 -15.79
C ILE A 168 -4.44 4.60 -15.42
N ALA A 169 -3.80 5.26 -14.45
CA ALA A 169 -4.16 6.64 -14.10
C ALA A 169 -4.00 7.60 -15.30
N GLY A 170 -2.95 7.43 -16.10
CA GLY A 170 -2.72 8.20 -17.32
C GLY A 170 -3.78 7.96 -18.38
N LEU A 171 -4.06 6.69 -18.71
CA LEU A 171 -5.06 6.26 -19.67
C LEU A 171 -6.46 6.77 -19.28
N TYR A 172 -6.89 6.48 -18.06
CA TYR A 172 -8.23 6.84 -17.58
C TYR A 172 -8.43 8.34 -17.41
N THR A 173 -7.36 9.12 -17.24
CA THR A 173 -7.43 10.59 -17.31
C THR A 173 -7.91 11.06 -18.68
N PHE A 174 -7.42 10.48 -19.77
CA PHE A 174 -7.84 10.82 -21.12
C PHE A 174 -9.24 10.27 -21.46
N LEU A 175 -9.57 9.05 -21.02
CA LEU A 175 -10.89 8.47 -21.19
C LEU A 175 -11.97 9.30 -20.48
N LEU A 176 -11.67 9.82 -19.28
CA LEU A 176 -12.60 10.68 -18.53
C LEU A 176 -12.97 11.95 -19.29
N VAL A 177 -12.00 12.58 -19.95
CA VAL A 177 -12.24 13.81 -20.76
C VAL A 177 -12.69 13.52 -22.19
N GLY A 178 -12.76 12.24 -22.60
CA GLY A 178 -13.17 11.83 -23.94
C GLY A 178 -12.14 12.13 -25.02
N TRP A 179 -10.84 12.17 -24.68
CA TRP A 179 -9.76 12.43 -25.62
C TRP A 179 -9.11 11.13 -26.10
N GLU A 180 -9.85 10.38 -26.93
CA GLU A 180 -9.47 9.05 -27.42
C GLU A 180 -8.11 9.01 -28.13
N SER A 181 -7.80 10.03 -28.96
CA SER A 181 -6.51 10.07 -29.66
C SER A 181 -5.31 10.22 -28.71
N ALA A 182 -5.48 10.86 -27.56
CA ALA A 182 -4.45 10.92 -26.53
C ALA A 182 -4.41 9.66 -25.69
N ALA A 183 -5.55 9.02 -25.42
CA ALA A 183 -5.66 7.72 -24.76
C ALA A 183 -4.95 6.61 -25.56
N ALA A 184 -5.00 6.68 -26.89
CA ALA A 184 -4.29 5.75 -27.78
C ALA A 184 -2.79 6.06 -27.96
N SER A 185 -2.29 7.13 -27.35
CA SER A 185 -0.89 7.53 -27.44
C SER A 185 -0.09 7.11 -26.22
N THR A 186 0.76 6.09 -26.33
CA THR A 186 1.67 5.63 -25.27
C THR A 186 2.46 6.79 -24.65
N ILE A 187 2.99 7.71 -25.46
CA ILE A 187 3.76 8.86 -24.96
C ILE A 187 2.88 9.79 -24.10
N ALA A 188 1.66 10.07 -24.54
CA ALA A 188 0.75 10.95 -23.81
C ALA A 188 0.32 10.32 -22.48
N VAL A 189 -0.07 9.03 -22.51
CA VAL A 189 -0.45 8.26 -21.33
C VAL A 189 0.72 8.19 -20.35
N THR A 190 1.92 7.85 -20.81
CA THR A 190 3.13 7.81 -19.98
C THR A 190 3.43 9.18 -19.35
N ALA A 191 3.34 10.27 -20.11
CA ALA A 191 3.59 11.62 -19.59
C ALA A 191 2.60 11.97 -18.45
N VAL A 192 1.31 11.68 -18.61
CA VAL A 192 0.30 11.91 -17.57
C VAL A 192 0.50 10.97 -16.38
N GLY A 193 0.87 9.72 -16.61
CA GLY A 193 1.21 8.77 -15.54
C GLY A 193 2.40 9.26 -14.69
N VAL A 194 3.46 9.79 -15.34
CA VAL A 194 4.59 10.43 -14.62
C VAL A 194 4.13 11.61 -13.77
N VAL A 195 3.20 12.42 -14.26
CA VAL A 195 2.62 13.53 -13.48
C VAL A 195 1.87 13.00 -12.26
N TRP A 196 1.11 11.90 -12.39
CA TRP A 196 0.43 11.26 -11.27
C TRP A 196 1.42 10.76 -10.22
N ILE A 197 2.50 10.05 -10.61
CA ILE A 197 3.54 9.61 -9.66
C ILE A 197 4.15 10.82 -8.93
N ALA A 198 4.52 11.88 -9.68
CA ALA A 198 5.14 13.06 -9.10
C ALA A 198 4.19 13.79 -8.11
N LEU A 199 2.91 13.94 -8.47
CA LEU A 199 1.89 14.56 -7.64
C LEU A 199 1.68 13.78 -6.34
N MET A 200 1.50 12.45 -6.43
CA MET A 200 1.27 11.61 -5.26
C MET A 200 2.51 11.53 -4.37
N THR A 201 3.71 11.48 -4.97
CA THR A 201 4.97 11.59 -4.22
C THR A 201 5.05 12.90 -3.43
N ALA A 202 4.69 14.03 -4.05
CA ALA A 202 4.68 15.32 -3.39
C ALA A 202 3.70 15.37 -2.20
N ILE A 203 2.49 14.80 -2.35
CA ILE A 203 1.49 14.71 -1.27
C ILE A 203 2.04 13.90 -0.10
N VAL A 204 2.69 12.76 -0.35
CA VAL A 204 3.29 11.91 0.70
C VAL A 204 4.45 12.62 1.40
N VAL A 205 5.27 13.40 0.69
CA VAL A 205 6.35 14.20 1.27
C VAL A 205 5.80 15.28 2.21
N ILE A 206 4.69 15.94 1.83
CA ILE A 206 4.08 17.03 2.62
C ILE A 206 3.52 16.51 3.95
N GLY A 207 2.99 15.29 4.00
CA GLY A 207 2.60 14.68 5.28
C GLY A 207 1.49 13.67 5.20
N ILE A 208 1.48 12.80 6.21
CA ILE A 208 0.52 11.68 6.30
C ILE A 208 -0.93 12.16 6.48
N GLU A 209 -1.16 13.30 7.13
CA GLU A 209 -2.53 13.85 7.31
C GLU A 209 -3.15 14.27 5.98
N LEU A 210 -2.36 14.93 5.11
CA LEU A 210 -2.82 15.29 3.76
C LEU A 210 -3.04 14.03 2.94
N SER A 211 -2.12 13.06 3.04
CA SER A 211 -2.23 11.75 2.42
C SER A 211 -3.53 11.06 2.83
N ALA A 212 -3.81 10.92 4.12
CA ALA A 212 -5.02 10.29 4.64
C ALA A 212 -6.31 11.00 4.17
N ARG A 213 -6.35 12.34 4.17
CA ARG A 213 -7.52 13.11 3.69
C ARG A 213 -7.77 12.89 2.19
N THR A 214 -6.71 12.87 1.39
CA THR A 214 -6.80 12.56 -0.04
C THR A 214 -7.39 11.17 -0.25
N GLN A 215 -6.94 10.18 0.53
CA GLN A 215 -7.43 8.81 0.45
C GLN A 215 -8.93 8.69 0.80
N VAL A 216 -9.40 9.39 1.83
CA VAL A 216 -10.85 9.40 2.18
C VAL A 216 -11.69 9.89 1.00
N GLY A 217 -11.23 10.93 0.29
CA GLY A 217 -11.94 11.45 -0.89
C GLY A 217 -11.93 10.49 -2.07
N LEU A 218 -10.76 9.97 -2.42
CA LEU A 218 -10.59 9.08 -3.57
C LEU A 218 -11.30 7.73 -3.36
N LEU A 219 -11.06 7.07 -2.23
CA LEU A 219 -11.71 5.80 -1.90
C LEU A 219 -13.23 5.97 -1.74
N GLY A 220 -13.68 7.08 -1.15
CA GLY A 220 -15.10 7.38 -1.03
C GLY A 220 -15.80 7.44 -2.40
N ALA A 221 -15.19 8.14 -3.35
CA ALA A 221 -15.70 8.19 -4.73
C ALA A 221 -15.71 6.79 -5.36
N GLU A 222 -14.63 6.04 -5.22
CA GLU A 222 -14.49 4.69 -5.75
C GLU A 222 -15.56 3.74 -5.20
N ILE A 223 -15.72 3.64 -3.88
CA ILE A 223 -16.69 2.73 -3.26
C ILE A 223 -18.13 3.09 -3.64
N ILE A 224 -18.45 4.39 -3.67
CA ILE A 224 -19.80 4.85 -4.08
C ILE A 224 -20.08 4.42 -5.52
N THR A 225 -19.14 4.64 -6.43
CA THR A 225 -19.34 4.29 -7.85
C THR A 225 -19.43 2.79 -8.08
N LEU A 226 -18.61 1.98 -7.41
CA LEU A 226 -18.70 0.52 -7.47
C LEU A 226 -20.01 -0.01 -6.88
N ALA A 227 -20.49 0.57 -5.78
CA ALA A 227 -21.78 0.21 -5.19
C ALA A 227 -22.95 0.56 -6.11
N VAL A 228 -22.94 1.75 -6.72
CA VAL A 228 -23.94 2.17 -7.69
C VAL A 228 -23.92 1.24 -8.90
N PHE A 229 -22.73 0.90 -9.42
CA PHE A 229 -22.61 -0.07 -10.50
C PHE A 229 -23.26 -1.42 -10.15
N ALA A 230 -22.87 -1.99 -9.01
CA ALA A 230 -23.38 -3.30 -8.60
C ALA A 230 -24.91 -3.32 -8.46
N VAL A 231 -25.48 -2.27 -7.86
CA VAL A 231 -26.95 -2.15 -7.72
C VAL A 231 -27.63 -2.01 -9.07
N VAL A 232 -27.15 -1.11 -9.95
CA VAL A 232 -27.78 -0.88 -11.26
C VAL A 232 -27.65 -2.11 -12.17
N ALA A 233 -26.48 -2.76 -12.21
CA ALA A 233 -26.27 -3.97 -12.98
C ALA A 233 -27.25 -5.09 -12.55
N LEU A 234 -27.33 -5.36 -11.24
CA LEU A 234 -28.24 -6.37 -10.72
C LEU A 234 -29.72 -6.02 -10.96
N VAL A 235 -30.13 -4.76 -10.78
CA VAL A 235 -31.51 -4.32 -11.07
C VAL A 235 -31.84 -4.56 -12.53
N LYS A 236 -30.96 -4.23 -13.47
CA LYS A 236 -31.14 -4.49 -14.91
C LYS A 236 -31.27 -5.97 -15.23
N VAL A 237 -30.42 -6.82 -14.64
CA VAL A 237 -30.49 -8.28 -14.81
C VAL A 237 -31.86 -8.82 -14.36
N TYR A 238 -32.33 -8.41 -13.18
CA TYR A 238 -33.64 -8.85 -12.67
C TYR A 238 -34.86 -8.23 -13.41
N ALA A 239 -34.66 -7.07 -14.03
CA ALA A 239 -35.68 -6.44 -14.89
C ALA A 239 -35.76 -7.05 -16.32
N GLY A 240 -34.77 -7.88 -16.69
CA GLY A 240 -34.66 -8.43 -18.05
C GLY A 240 -33.99 -7.47 -19.05
N ASP A 241 -33.36 -6.40 -18.57
CA ASP A 241 -32.58 -5.41 -19.32
C ASP A 241 -31.06 -5.59 -19.16
N GLY A 242 -30.62 -6.79 -18.80
CA GLY A 242 -29.20 -7.15 -18.73
C GLY A 242 -28.52 -7.17 -20.09
N GLY A 243 -27.20 -7.36 -20.12
CA GLY A 243 -26.47 -7.59 -21.37
C GLY A 243 -26.96 -8.84 -22.12
N PRO A 244 -26.53 -9.04 -23.37
CA PRO A 244 -26.98 -10.18 -24.20
C PRO A 244 -26.72 -11.54 -23.55
N ASP A 245 -25.61 -11.66 -22.81
CA ASP A 245 -25.19 -12.88 -22.11
C ASP A 245 -25.50 -12.84 -20.61
N SER A 246 -26.40 -11.95 -20.18
CA SER A 246 -26.76 -11.80 -18.77
C SER A 246 -27.34 -13.08 -18.17
N ILE A 247 -26.93 -13.38 -16.96
CA ILE A 247 -27.34 -14.57 -16.21
C ILE A 247 -27.79 -14.19 -14.80
N HIS A 248 -28.83 -14.87 -14.30
CA HIS A 248 -29.27 -14.62 -12.93
C HIS A 248 -28.23 -15.09 -11.93
N PRO A 249 -27.89 -14.27 -10.90
CA PRO A 249 -26.97 -14.68 -9.84
C PRO A 249 -27.42 -15.95 -9.15
N ASP A 250 -26.48 -16.88 -8.95
CA ASP A 250 -26.72 -18.13 -8.24
C ASP A 250 -25.65 -18.34 -7.15
N ILE A 251 -26.08 -18.81 -5.98
CA ILE A 251 -25.19 -19.06 -4.83
C ILE A 251 -24.14 -20.13 -5.16
N SER A 252 -24.39 -21.01 -6.12
CA SER A 252 -23.44 -22.02 -6.58
C SER A 252 -22.15 -21.42 -7.13
N TRP A 253 -22.16 -20.15 -7.56
CA TRP A 253 -20.95 -19.42 -7.99
C TRP A 253 -19.91 -19.27 -6.88
N LEU A 254 -20.32 -19.40 -5.62
CA LEU A 254 -19.41 -19.44 -4.45
C LEU A 254 -18.86 -20.82 -4.14
N ASN A 255 -19.20 -21.85 -4.93
CA ASN A 255 -18.75 -23.21 -4.69
C ASN A 255 -17.38 -23.51 -5.34
N PRO A 256 -16.26 -23.55 -4.61
CA PRO A 256 -14.95 -23.83 -5.18
C PRO A 256 -14.74 -25.33 -5.50
N PHE A 257 -15.60 -26.23 -4.96
CA PHE A 257 -15.44 -27.68 -5.13
C PHE A 257 -15.84 -28.17 -6.51
N SER A 258 -16.41 -27.31 -7.35
CA SER A 258 -16.64 -27.58 -8.79
C SER A 258 -15.37 -27.48 -9.64
N LEU A 259 -14.30 -26.88 -9.08
CA LEU A 259 -13.05 -26.60 -9.77
C LEU A 259 -12.00 -27.68 -9.51
N SER A 260 -11.17 -27.94 -10.51
CA SER A 260 -9.94 -28.71 -10.35
C SER A 260 -8.89 -27.91 -9.57
N LEU A 261 -7.94 -28.61 -8.95
CA LEU A 261 -6.84 -27.95 -8.23
C LEU A 261 -6.01 -27.03 -9.15
N SER A 262 -5.88 -27.35 -10.42
CA SER A 262 -5.19 -26.52 -11.41
C SER A 262 -5.95 -25.20 -11.64
N GLN A 263 -7.26 -25.24 -11.83
CA GLN A 263 -8.10 -24.04 -11.98
C GLN A 263 -8.08 -23.17 -10.71
N ILE A 264 -8.19 -23.79 -9.54
CA ILE A 264 -8.07 -23.07 -8.27
C ILE A 264 -6.71 -22.34 -8.18
N SER A 265 -5.62 -23.02 -8.54
CA SER A 265 -4.28 -22.42 -8.47
C SER A 265 -4.10 -21.27 -9.46
N ALA A 266 -4.58 -21.44 -10.70
CA ALA A 266 -4.52 -20.39 -11.72
C ALA A 266 -5.36 -19.16 -11.32
N GLY A 267 -6.59 -19.36 -10.87
CA GLY A 267 -7.44 -18.27 -10.41
C GLY A 267 -6.87 -17.59 -9.16
N MET A 268 -6.31 -18.35 -8.21
CA MET A 268 -5.70 -17.78 -7.00
C MET A 268 -4.45 -16.95 -7.29
N LEU A 269 -3.67 -17.25 -8.32
CA LEU A 269 -2.52 -16.43 -8.70
C LEU A 269 -2.94 -14.98 -8.95
N LEU A 270 -3.97 -14.81 -9.77
CA LEU A 270 -4.54 -13.50 -10.11
C LEU A 270 -5.21 -12.85 -8.89
N ALA A 271 -6.03 -13.62 -8.17
CA ALA A 271 -6.80 -13.12 -7.05
C ALA A 271 -5.97 -12.80 -5.79
N VAL A 272 -4.79 -13.42 -5.59
CA VAL A 272 -3.87 -13.04 -4.50
C VAL A 272 -3.31 -11.63 -4.72
N PHE A 273 -3.02 -11.26 -5.98
CA PHE A 273 -2.57 -9.92 -6.31
C PHE A 273 -3.61 -8.85 -5.91
N ILE A 274 -4.89 -9.06 -6.23
CA ILE A 274 -5.93 -8.07 -5.92
C ILE A 274 -6.23 -7.92 -4.41
N TYR A 275 -5.81 -8.87 -3.59
CA TYR A 275 -5.86 -8.76 -2.13
C TYR A 275 -4.61 -8.15 -1.51
N TRP A 276 -3.62 -7.73 -2.29
CA TRP A 276 -2.40 -7.13 -1.79
C TRP A 276 -2.56 -5.62 -1.57
N GLY A 277 -1.89 -5.07 -0.54
CA GLY A 277 -1.85 -3.64 -0.22
C GLY A 277 -2.43 -3.28 1.16
N TRP A 278 -3.29 -4.13 1.75
CA TRP A 278 -3.88 -3.89 3.08
C TRP A 278 -2.80 -3.78 4.18
N ASP A 279 -1.64 -4.33 4.00
CA ASP A 279 -0.50 -4.28 4.92
C ASP A 279 0.09 -2.87 5.06
N THR A 280 -0.22 -1.95 4.16
CA THR A 280 0.11 -0.52 4.26
C THR A 280 -0.42 0.11 5.56
N THR A 281 -1.55 -0.38 6.12
CA THR A 281 -2.05 0.09 7.43
C THR A 281 -1.02 -0.06 8.53
N ALA A 282 -0.28 -1.18 8.52
CA ALA A 282 0.74 -1.44 9.53
C ALA A 282 2.01 -0.61 9.30
N THR A 283 2.30 -0.16 8.08
CA THR A 283 3.48 0.67 7.80
C THR A 283 3.35 2.11 8.32
N VAL A 284 2.15 2.56 8.63
CA VAL A 284 1.87 3.87 9.22
C VAL A 284 1.56 3.79 10.72
N ASN A 285 1.92 2.68 11.37
CA ASN A 285 1.61 2.41 12.78
C ASN A 285 2.20 3.46 13.73
N GLU A 286 3.44 3.91 13.51
CA GLU A 286 4.10 4.92 14.35
C GLU A 286 3.46 6.32 14.22
N GLU A 287 2.64 6.54 13.18
CA GLU A 287 1.91 7.79 12.92
C GLU A 287 0.43 7.70 13.32
N THR A 288 -0.04 6.51 13.73
CA THR A 288 -1.43 6.22 14.08
C THR A 288 -1.66 6.41 15.58
N GLU A 289 -2.85 6.88 15.95
CA GLU A 289 -3.34 6.81 17.34
C GLU A 289 -3.39 5.34 17.78
N ASP A 290 -2.94 5.03 19.00
CA ASP A 290 -2.79 3.67 19.51
C ASP A 290 -2.02 2.76 18.55
N PRO A 291 -0.70 2.97 18.39
CA PRO A 291 0.12 2.29 17.40
C PRO A 291 0.19 0.76 17.58
N THR A 292 -0.10 0.24 18.77
CA THR A 292 -0.05 -1.18 19.09
C THR A 292 -1.30 -1.94 18.65
N GLU A 293 -2.49 -1.30 18.69
CA GLU A 293 -3.77 -1.97 18.45
C GLU A 293 -4.46 -1.52 17.17
N ALA A 294 -4.52 -0.19 16.92
CA ALA A 294 -5.32 0.36 15.83
C ALA A 294 -4.86 -0.08 14.44
N PRO A 295 -3.55 -0.05 14.07
CA PRO A 295 -3.11 -0.46 12.74
C PRO A 295 -3.35 -1.94 12.46
N GLY A 296 -3.08 -2.80 13.44
CA GLY A 296 -3.33 -4.23 13.30
C GLY A 296 -4.80 -4.57 13.13
N LYS A 297 -5.71 -3.90 13.88
CA LYS A 297 -7.17 -4.03 13.68
C LYS A 297 -7.60 -3.52 12.31
N ALA A 298 -7.04 -2.38 11.88
CA ALA A 298 -7.33 -1.81 10.57
C ALA A 298 -6.91 -2.77 9.44
N THR A 299 -5.77 -3.44 9.56
CA THR A 299 -5.30 -4.47 8.63
C THR A 299 -6.37 -5.56 8.42
N VAL A 300 -6.87 -6.15 9.52
CA VAL A 300 -7.88 -7.22 9.45
C VAL A 300 -9.21 -6.71 8.89
N ILE A 301 -9.66 -5.52 9.30
CA ILE A 301 -10.93 -4.95 8.83
C ILE A 301 -10.84 -4.57 7.35
N SER A 302 -9.72 -4.04 6.89
CA SER A 302 -9.52 -3.74 5.47
C SER A 302 -9.68 -4.98 4.59
N THR A 303 -9.13 -6.13 5.00
CA THR A 303 -9.29 -7.38 4.24
C THR A 303 -10.75 -7.84 4.17
N LEU A 304 -11.54 -7.66 5.24
CA LEU A 304 -12.96 -8.01 5.26
C LEU A 304 -13.81 -7.08 4.37
N ILE A 305 -13.49 -5.78 4.36
CA ILE A 305 -14.15 -4.81 3.45
C ILE A 305 -13.85 -5.18 2.00
N LEU A 306 -12.61 -5.51 1.68
CA LEU A 306 -12.20 -5.94 0.34
C LEU A 306 -12.93 -7.19 -0.11
N LEU A 307 -13.06 -8.20 0.75
CA LEU A 307 -13.87 -9.39 0.45
C LEU A 307 -15.30 -8.99 0.05
N GLY A 308 -15.93 -8.11 0.84
CA GLY A 308 -17.28 -7.61 0.54
C GLY A 308 -17.37 -6.94 -0.82
N ILE A 309 -16.44 -6.03 -1.13
CA ILE A 309 -16.39 -5.32 -2.43
C ILE A 309 -16.19 -6.32 -3.57
N TYR A 310 -15.20 -7.21 -3.47
CA TYR A 310 -14.88 -8.15 -4.54
C TYR A 310 -15.99 -9.15 -4.83
N ILE A 311 -16.64 -9.68 -3.79
CA ILE A 311 -17.79 -10.57 -3.97
C ILE A 311 -18.95 -9.83 -4.63
N VAL A 312 -19.36 -8.66 -4.11
CA VAL A 312 -20.52 -7.94 -4.62
C VAL A 312 -20.30 -7.48 -6.06
N VAL A 313 -19.14 -6.91 -6.37
CA VAL A 313 -18.85 -6.39 -7.70
C VAL A 313 -18.65 -7.53 -8.72
N SER A 314 -17.95 -8.60 -8.35
CA SER A 314 -17.79 -9.77 -9.25
C SER A 314 -19.12 -10.45 -9.55
N PHE A 315 -20.01 -10.61 -8.57
CA PHE A 315 -21.38 -11.11 -8.81
C PHE A 315 -22.16 -10.23 -9.77
N ALA A 316 -22.13 -8.90 -9.56
CA ALA A 316 -22.87 -7.96 -10.40
C ALA A 316 -22.32 -7.91 -11.84
N ALA A 317 -21.00 -7.88 -11.99
CA ALA A 317 -20.33 -7.89 -13.29
C ALA A 317 -20.63 -9.20 -14.07
N GLN A 318 -20.45 -10.35 -13.41
CA GLN A 318 -20.71 -11.65 -14.00
C GLN A 318 -22.20 -11.86 -14.32
N ALA A 319 -23.12 -11.39 -13.47
CA ALA A 319 -24.53 -11.48 -13.74
C ALA A 319 -24.94 -10.66 -14.98
N TYR A 320 -24.34 -9.49 -15.16
CA TYR A 320 -24.69 -8.59 -16.26
C TYR A 320 -24.05 -9.00 -17.59
N ALA A 321 -22.74 -9.29 -17.60
CA ALA A 321 -21.98 -9.60 -18.81
C ALA A 321 -21.92 -11.10 -19.17
N GLY A 322 -22.30 -11.99 -18.23
CA GLY A 322 -21.99 -13.40 -18.38
C GLY A 322 -20.47 -13.68 -18.29
N VAL A 323 -20.09 -14.94 -18.42
CA VAL A 323 -18.67 -15.32 -18.41
C VAL A 323 -17.99 -14.90 -19.72
N ASP A 324 -18.66 -15.10 -20.85
CA ASP A 324 -18.09 -14.80 -22.16
C ASP A 324 -17.84 -13.30 -22.34
N GLY A 325 -18.77 -12.44 -21.91
CA GLY A 325 -18.58 -10.99 -21.95
C GLY A 325 -17.45 -10.49 -21.03
N LEU A 326 -17.22 -11.15 -19.88
CA LEU A 326 -16.07 -10.84 -19.02
C LEU A 326 -14.74 -11.21 -19.70
N ILE A 327 -14.70 -12.35 -20.42
CA ILE A 327 -13.50 -12.81 -21.12
C ILE A 327 -13.20 -11.94 -22.34
N GLU A 328 -14.23 -11.54 -23.09
CA GLU A 328 -14.08 -10.67 -24.26
C GLU A 328 -13.45 -9.30 -23.89
N ASN A 329 -13.75 -8.81 -22.70
CA ASN A 329 -13.28 -7.52 -22.18
C ASN A 329 -12.22 -7.70 -21.06
N GLN A 330 -11.46 -8.80 -21.06
CA GLN A 330 -10.60 -9.18 -19.90
C GLN A 330 -9.55 -8.17 -19.50
N GLU A 331 -9.09 -7.31 -20.41
CA GLU A 331 -8.07 -6.29 -20.13
C GLU A 331 -8.65 -5.07 -19.37
N ASP A 332 -9.95 -4.81 -19.52
CA ASP A 332 -10.64 -3.68 -18.87
C ASP A 332 -12.14 -3.91 -18.74
N VAL A 333 -12.51 -4.83 -17.85
CA VAL A 333 -13.91 -5.24 -17.62
C VAL A 333 -14.80 -4.07 -17.17
N LEU A 334 -14.31 -3.17 -16.31
CA LEU A 334 -15.17 -2.14 -15.73
C LEU A 334 -15.47 -0.99 -16.70
N SER A 335 -14.54 -0.65 -17.61
CA SER A 335 -14.81 0.40 -18.60
C SER A 335 -15.86 -0.02 -19.61
N SER A 336 -15.79 -1.26 -20.13
CA SER A 336 -16.79 -1.81 -21.05
C SER A 336 -18.16 -1.91 -20.38
N LEU A 337 -18.22 -2.47 -19.16
CA LEU A 337 -19.46 -2.55 -18.39
C LEU A 337 -20.04 -1.18 -18.03
N GLY A 338 -19.21 -0.16 -17.86
CA GLY A 338 -19.67 1.22 -17.65
C GLY A 338 -20.57 1.69 -18.78
N THR A 339 -20.13 1.51 -20.01
CA THR A 339 -20.89 1.89 -21.21
C THR A 339 -22.18 1.09 -21.36
N GLU A 340 -22.14 -0.21 -21.12
CA GLU A 340 -23.29 -1.10 -21.27
C GLU A 340 -24.34 -0.90 -20.15
N VAL A 341 -23.89 -0.76 -18.91
CA VAL A 341 -24.78 -0.65 -17.75
C VAL A 341 -25.40 0.73 -17.66
N PHE A 342 -24.64 1.79 -17.87
CA PHE A 342 -25.12 3.16 -17.65
C PHE A 342 -25.46 3.91 -18.93
N GLY A 343 -24.84 3.57 -20.06
CA GLY A 343 -24.92 4.36 -21.29
C GLY A 343 -24.25 5.73 -21.15
N SER A 344 -23.94 6.37 -22.27
CA SER A 344 -23.35 7.72 -22.26
C SER A 344 -24.41 8.78 -21.84
N PRO A 345 -24.03 9.77 -20.99
CA PRO A 345 -22.69 10.08 -20.47
C PRO A 345 -22.39 9.47 -19.09
N LEU A 346 -23.23 8.58 -18.56
CA LEU A 346 -23.09 8.01 -17.22
C LEU A 346 -22.04 6.86 -17.16
N ASP A 347 -21.60 6.36 -18.31
CA ASP A 347 -20.48 5.44 -18.48
C ASP A 347 -19.21 5.91 -17.74
N LYS A 348 -19.00 7.22 -17.69
CA LYS A 348 -17.86 7.83 -16.99
C LYS A 348 -17.84 7.61 -15.48
N ILE A 349 -18.92 7.12 -14.89
CA ILE A 349 -18.96 6.77 -13.47
C ILE A 349 -17.92 5.68 -13.15
N LEU A 350 -17.83 4.60 -13.96
CA LEU A 350 -16.82 3.56 -13.72
C LEU A 350 -15.41 4.00 -14.12
N ILE A 351 -15.27 4.87 -15.11
CA ILE A 351 -13.99 5.52 -15.43
C ILE A 351 -13.47 6.30 -14.22
N ILE A 352 -14.35 7.04 -13.51
CA ILE A 352 -13.99 7.75 -12.28
C ILE A 352 -13.58 6.75 -11.18
N ALA A 353 -14.29 5.63 -11.03
CA ALA A 353 -13.95 4.63 -10.02
C ALA A 353 -12.53 4.08 -10.24
N VAL A 354 -12.19 3.66 -11.46
CA VAL A 354 -10.86 3.10 -11.77
C VAL A 354 -9.77 4.16 -11.67
N LEU A 355 -10.02 5.39 -12.16
CA LEU A 355 -9.06 6.50 -12.06
C LEU A 355 -8.76 6.85 -10.59
N THR A 356 -9.81 7.01 -9.77
CA THR A 356 -9.62 7.34 -8.35
C THR A 356 -8.95 6.21 -7.59
N SER A 357 -9.25 4.97 -7.93
CA SER A 357 -8.62 3.76 -7.41
C SER A 357 -7.11 3.74 -7.73
N ALA A 358 -6.73 3.85 -9.01
CA ALA A 358 -5.33 3.87 -9.42
C ALA A 358 -4.55 5.05 -8.81
N ALA A 359 -5.16 6.24 -8.78
CA ALA A 359 -4.54 7.43 -8.17
C ALA A 359 -4.36 7.26 -6.65
N ALA A 360 -5.33 6.70 -5.95
CA ALA A 360 -5.27 6.42 -4.52
C ALA A 360 -4.16 5.41 -4.22
N SER A 361 -4.12 4.30 -4.96
CA SER A 361 -3.09 3.28 -4.77
C SER A 361 -1.69 3.78 -5.13
N THR A 362 -1.54 4.60 -6.18
CA THR A 362 -0.26 5.26 -6.50
C THR A 362 0.31 6.01 -5.29
N GLN A 363 -0.54 6.67 -4.50
CA GLN A 363 -0.10 7.37 -3.29
C GLN A 363 0.21 6.39 -2.15
N THR A 364 -0.66 5.43 -1.88
CA THR A 364 -0.50 4.52 -0.74
C THR A 364 0.61 3.50 -0.93
N THR A 365 0.97 3.15 -2.15
CA THR A 365 2.12 2.30 -2.49
C THR A 365 3.46 2.94 -2.15
N ILE A 366 3.56 4.29 -2.18
CA ILE A 366 4.78 4.99 -1.76
C ILE A 366 5.01 4.87 -0.23
N LEU A 367 3.94 4.70 0.56
CA LEU A 367 4.02 4.69 2.01
C LEU A 367 4.84 3.51 2.55
N PRO A 368 4.55 2.23 2.21
CA PRO A 368 5.29 1.09 2.73
C PRO A 368 6.76 1.10 2.31
N ALA A 369 7.05 1.37 1.04
CA ALA A 369 8.42 1.41 0.57
C ALA A 369 9.26 2.50 1.26
N ALA A 370 8.71 3.71 1.43
CA ALA A 370 9.43 4.81 2.08
C ALA A 370 9.67 4.53 3.57
N ARG A 371 8.70 3.94 4.28
CA ARG A 371 8.79 3.62 5.71
C ARG A 371 9.63 2.40 5.98
N THR A 372 9.53 1.36 5.16
CA THR A 372 10.45 0.21 5.20
C THR A 372 11.88 0.65 4.98
N THR A 373 12.14 1.52 3.98
CA THR A 373 13.48 2.10 3.75
C THR A 373 13.96 2.91 4.96
N LEU A 374 13.09 3.72 5.58
CA LEU A 374 13.39 4.45 6.82
C LEU A 374 13.79 3.48 7.94
N SER A 375 12.96 2.46 8.20
CA SER A 375 13.20 1.47 9.26
C SER A 375 14.48 0.68 9.01
N MET A 376 14.74 0.22 7.78
CA MET A 376 15.99 -0.44 7.40
C MET A 376 17.22 0.46 7.65
N ALA A 377 17.12 1.75 7.32
CA ALA A 377 18.22 2.70 7.54
C ALA A 377 18.45 2.98 9.04
N ARG A 378 17.39 3.10 9.84
CA ARG A 378 17.46 3.25 11.29
C ARG A 378 18.00 1.98 11.98
N ALA A 379 17.67 0.81 11.44
CA ALA A 379 18.24 -0.46 11.89
C ALA A 379 19.72 -0.67 11.46
N LYS A 380 20.33 0.29 10.75
CA LYS A 380 21.68 0.18 10.14
C LYS A 380 21.76 -0.95 9.08
N ALA A 381 20.64 -1.33 8.47
CA ALA A 381 20.57 -2.27 7.35
C ALA A 381 20.77 -1.59 5.99
N LEU A 382 20.55 -0.27 5.93
CA LEU A 382 20.78 0.61 4.77
C LEU A 382 21.57 1.86 5.19
N PRO A 383 22.12 2.64 4.22
CA PRO A 383 22.83 3.87 4.52
C PRO A 383 21.98 4.85 5.34
N GLY A 384 22.55 5.45 6.39
CA GLY A 384 21.87 6.33 7.34
C GLY A 384 21.23 7.58 6.72
N SER A 385 21.68 8.01 5.53
CA SER A 385 21.06 9.12 4.79
C SER A 385 19.58 8.85 4.44
N LEU A 386 19.21 7.59 4.22
CA LEU A 386 17.84 7.16 3.93
C LEU A 386 16.95 7.18 5.18
N GLY A 387 17.54 7.21 6.36
CA GLY A 387 16.85 7.32 7.65
C GLY A 387 16.52 8.75 8.08
N ARG A 388 16.69 9.76 7.20
CA ARG A 388 16.43 11.16 7.53
C ARG A 388 14.95 11.49 7.42
N VAL A 389 14.42 12.09 8.48
CA VAL A 389 13.05 12.62 8.55
C VAL A 389 13.10 14.13 8.34
N HIS A 390 12.13 14.67 7.60
CA HIS A 390 12.05 16.10 7.31
C HIS A 390 11.67 16.89 8.58
N PRO A 391 12.41 17.94 8.96
CA PRO A 391 12.21 18.62 10.25
C PRO A 391 10.83 19.31 10.38
N ARG A 392 10.23 19.74 9.28
CA ARG A 392 8.92 20.42 9.27
C ARG A 392 7.76 19.45 9.02
N PHE A 393 7.92 18.52 8.08
CA PHE A 393 6.85 17.61 7.65
C PHE A 393 6.78 16.32 8.46
N LEU A 394 7.85 15.98 9.17
CA LEU A 394 7.99 14.75 9.96
C LEU A 394 7.73 13.49 9.13
N THR A 395 8.19 13.50 7.87
CA THR A 395 8.07 12.42 6.88
C THR A 395 9.45 11.96 6.42
N PRO A 396 9.63 10.69 5.98
CA PRO A 396 10.88 10.18 5.46
C PRO A 396 11.12 10.67 4.02
N HIS A 397 11.30 11.97 3.85
CA HIS A 397 11.30 12.67 2.56
C HIS A 397 12.32 12.15 1.54
N ILE A 398 13.53 11.78 1.98
CA ILE A 398 14.56 11.27 1.07
C ILE A 398 14.12 9.92 0.49
N SER A 399 13.68 9.00 1.33
CA SER A 399 13.17 7.70 0.91
C SER A 399 11.95 7.86 0.01
N THR A 400 11.01 8.74 0.36
CA THR A 400 9.81 9.03 -0.43
C THR A 400 10.15 9.56 -1.83
N ILE A 401 11.05 10.55 -1.93
CA ILE A 401 11.47 11.12 -3.23
C ILE A 401 12.20 10.07 -4.08
N LEU A 402 13.06 9.27 -3.47
CA LEU A 402 13.77 8.20 -4.18
C LEU A 402 12.79 7.14 -4.71
N MET A 403 11.77 6.77 -3.90
CA MET A 403 10.71 5.86 -4.36
C MET A 403 10.00 6.39 -5.59
N GLY A 404 9.51 7.64 -5.54
CA GLY A 404 8.89 8.28 -6.71
C GLY A 404 9.80 8.34 -7.92
N ALA A 405 11.08 8.70 -7.74
CA ALA A 405 12.06 8.79 -8.82
C ALA A 405 12.34 7.41 -9.45
N PHE A 406 12.58 6.37 -8.66
CA PHE A 406 12.79 5.03 -9.17
C PHE A 406 11.55 4.45 -9.85
N SER A 407 10.34 4.75 -9.32
CA SER A 407 9.08 4.37 -9.96
C SER A 407 8.90 5.04 -11.33
N ILE A 408 9.24 6.33 -11.45
CA ILE A 408 9.22 7.03 -12.75
C ILE A 408 10.22 6.40 -13.72
N LEU A 409 11.45 6.14 -13.25
CA LEU A 409 12.48 5.52 -14.10
C LEU A 409 12.06 4.12 -14.56
N TRP A 410 11.47 3.33 -13.67
CA TRP A 410 10.96 2.00 -13.97
C TRP A 410 9.82 2.08 -14.98
N TYR A 411 8.81 2.93 -14.73
CA TYR A 411 7.66 3.11 -15.61
C TYR A 411 8.07 3.53 -17.03
N VAL A 412 8.87 4.60 -17.15
CA VAL A 412 9.35 5.08 -18.44
C VAL A 412 10.22 4.03 -19.14
N GLY A 413 11.07 3.33 -18.38
CA GLY A 413 11.92 2.28 -18.90
C GLY A 413 11.12 1.10 -19.48
N LEU A 414 10.09 0.64 -18.78
CA LEU A 414 9.21 -0.43 -19.28
C LEU A 414 8.42 0.02 -20.52
N THR A 415 7.84 1.21 -20.48
CA THR A 415 7.04 1.73 -21.61
C THR A 415 7.87 1.89 -22.90
N ILE A 416 9.16 2.27 -22.77
CA ILE A 416 10.09 2.31 -23.91
C ILE A 416 10.42 0.91 -24.42
N ALA A 417 10.50 -0.09 -23.52
CA ALA A 417 10.84 -1.46 -23.89
C ALA A 417 9.68 -2.19 -24.59
N SER A 418 8.49 -2.21 -24.00
CA SER A 418 7.24 -2.76 -24.55
C SER A 418 6.11 -2.53 -23.57
N GLU A 419 4.90 -2.25 -24.06
CA GLU A 419 3.69 -2.17 -23.23
C GLU A 419 3.32 -3.53 -22.63
N ASP A 420 3.51 -4.62 -23.38
CA ASP A 420 3.18 -5.98 -22.92
C ASP A 420 4.01 -6.40 -21.69
N ILE A 421 5.23 -5.87 -21.54
CA ILE A 421 6.08 -6.14 -20.37
C ILE A 421 5.49 -5.54 -19.09
N LEU A 422 4.66 -4.50 -19.19
CA LEU A 422 3.92 -3.97 -18.04
C LEU A 422 3.00 -5.03 -17.43
N PHE A 423 2.27 -5.79 -18.24
CA PHE A 423 1.41 -6.88 -17.78
C PHE A 423 2.24 -8.05 -17.23
N ASP A 424 3.34 -8.42 -17.87
CA ASP A 424 4.28 -9.41 -17.34
C ASP A 424 4.82 -9.02 -15.95
N SER A 425 5.01 -7.73 -15.71
CA SER A 425 5.45 -7.25 -14.41
C SER A 425 4.43 -7.48 -13.29
N LEU A 426 3.12 -7.51 -13.60
CA LEU A 426 2.07 -7.86 -12.61
C LEU A 426 2.16 -9.33 -12.16
N ALA A 427 2.42 -10.25 -13.10
CA ALA A 427 2.62 -11.66 -12.74
C ALA A 427 3.89 -11.85 -11.89
N ALA A 428 4.97 -11.09 -12.18
CA ALA A 428 6.17 -11.07 -11.34
C ALA A 428 5.88 -10.53 -9.92
N LEU A 429 5.00 -9.52 -9.79
CA LEU A 429 4.56 -9.00 -8.49
C LEU A 429 3.92 -10.10 -7.64
N GLY A 430 3.04 -10.92 -8.22
CA GLY A 430 2.40 -12.03 -7.51
C GLY A 430 3.40 -12.97 -6.83
N LEU A 431 4.52 -13.28 -7.50
CA LEU A 431 5.61 -14.09 -6.92
C LEU A 431 6.29 -13.37 -5.75
N MET A 432 6.59 -12.08 -5.89
CA MET A 432 7.26 -11.30 -4.85
C MET A 432 6.37 -11.08 -3.63
N ILE A 433 5.08 -10.83 -3.83
CA ILE A 433 4.06 -10.69 -2.78
C ILE A 433 3.94 -12.00 -1.99
N ALA A 434 3.80 -13.13 -2.69
CA ALA A 434 3.70 -14.44 -2.05
C ALA A 434 4.94 -14.75 -1.20
N PHE A 435 6.13 -14.33 -1.63
CA PHE A 435 7.37 -14.49 -0.89
C PHE A 435 7.34 -13.71 0.43
N TYR A 436 7.12 -12.38 0.43
CA TYR A 436 7.29 -11.61 1.67
C TYR A 436 6.10 -11.76 2.64
N ILE A 437 4.86 -11.82 2.13
CA ILE A 437 3.67 -12.04 2.98
C ILE A 437 3.72 -13.45 3.58
N GLY A 438 4.12 -14.46 2.80
CA GLY A 438 4.25 -15.83 3.27
C GLY A 438 5.31 -15.96 4.37
N LEU A 439 6.49 -15.32 4.20
CA LEU A 439 7.53 -15.27 5.24
C LEU A 439 7.06 -14.57 6.51
N THR A 440 6.23 -13.54 6.38
CA THR A 440 5.66 -12.84 7.54
C THR A 440 4.72 -13.75 8.35
N GLY A 441 3.93 -14.58 7.67
CA GLY A 441 3.11 -15.61 8.33
C GLY A 441 3.96 -16.58 9.15
N PHE A 442 5.04 -17.11 8.57
CA PHE A 442 5.96 -18.00 9.29
C PHE A 442 6.70 -17.28 10.43
N ALA A 443 7.13 -16.03 10.20
CA ALA A 443 7.79 -15.23 11.23
C ALA A 443 6.92 -15.04 12.46
N CYS A 444 5.61 -14.80 12.30
CA CYS A 444 4.66 -14.72 13.40
C CYS A 444 4.69 -15.97 14.25
N THR A 445 4.55 -17.15 13.66
CA THR A 445 4.55 -18.43 14.38
C THR A 445 5.87 -18.67 15.13
N ILE A 446 7.01 -18.35 14.50
CA ILE A 446 8.33 -18.52 15.11
C ILE A 446 8.54 -17.52 16.25
N TYR A 447 8.16 -16.26 16.05
CA TYR A 447 8.33 -15.19 17.02
C TYR A 447 7.49 -15.43 18.29
N TYR A 448 6.26 -15.92 18.11
CA TYR A 448 5.33 -16.25 19.19
C TYR A 448 5.39 -17.71 19.69
N ARG A 449 6.44 -18.48 19.37
CA ARG A 449 6.49 -19.93 19.69
C ARG A 449 6.31 -20.28 21.16
N ARG A 450 6.60 -19.36 22.09
CA ARG A 450 6.36 -19.55 23.53
C ARG A 450 4.92 -19.32 23.98
N GLU A 451 4.13 -18.62 23.14
CA GLU A 451 2.73 -18.29 23.38
C GLU A 451 1.76 -19.31 22.76
N LEU A 452 2.20 -20.13 21.78
CA LEU A 452 1.34 -20.98 20.96
C LEU A 452 0.46 -21.91 21.78
N LEU A 453 1.02 -22.60 22.78
CA LEU A 453 0.34 -23.63 23.54
C LEU A 453 -0.36 -23.10 24.81
N ARG A 454 -0.34 -21.80 25.06
CA ARG A 454 -1.01 -21.21 26.24
C ARG A 454 -2.52 -21.17 26.09
N SER A 455 -3.05 -21.07 24.87
CA SER A 455 -4.47 -21.16 24.60
C SER A 455 -4.77 -21.69 23.19
N VAL A 456 -5.98 -22.29 23.01
CA VAL A 456 -6.46 -22.72 21.69
C VAL A 456 -6.55 -21.52 20.72
N LYS A 457 -6.95 -20.34 21.25
CA LYS A 457 -6.98 -19.09 20.47
C LYS A 457 -5.59 -18.73 19.95
N ASN A 458 -4.58 -18.77 20.82
CA ASN A 458 -3.20 -18.48 20.42
C ASN A 458 -2.71 -19.50 19.39
N LEU A 459 -2.93 -20.81 19.64
CA LEU A 459 -2.53 -21.85 18.70
C LEU A 459 -3.11 -21.61 17.30
N PHE A 460 -4.36 -21.17 17.19
CA PHE A 460 -4.99 -20.91 15.91
C PHE A 460 -4.48 -19.59 15.28
N PHE A 461 -4.58 -18.45 15.99
CA PHE A 461 -4.37 -17.13 15.40
C PHE A 461 -2.91 -16.72 15.22
N ILE A 462 -1.98 -17.25 16.02
CA ILE A 462 -0.54 -16.96 15.89
C ILE A 462 0.29 -18.19 15.47
N GLY A 463 -0.36 -19.36 15.38
CA GLY A 463 0.30 -20.62 14.98
C GLY A 463 -0.25 -21.16 13.67
N VAL A 464 -1.32 -21.95 13.74
CA VAL A 464 -1.87 -22.71 12.60
C VAL A 464 -2.30 -21.79 11.47
N GLY A 465 -3.05 -20.73 11.76
CA GLY A 465 -3.56 -19.78 10.75
C GLY A 465 -2.45 -19.12 9.94
N PRO A 466 -1.51 -18.39 10.56
CA PRO A 466 -0.39 -17.77 9.87
C PRO A 466 0.49 -18.76 9.10
N THR A 467 0.76 -19.93 9.70
CA THR A 467 1.56 -20.98 9.03
C THR A 467 0.84 -21.54 7.80
N PHE A 468 -0.47 -21.79 7.90
CA PHE A 468 -1.27 -22.26 6.78
C PHE A 468 -1.36 -21.21 5.68
N GLY A 469 -1.65 -19.94 6.02
CA GLY A 469 -1.65 -18.83 5.06
C GLY A 469 -0.32 -18.69 4.34
N GLY A 470 0.79 -18.70 5.10
CA GLY A 470 2.13 -18.67 4.56
C GLY A 470 2.45 -19.87 3.64
N ALA A 471 2.05 -21.08 4.05
CA ALA A 471 2.26 -22.30 3.26
C ALA A 471 1.50 -22.28 1.93
N VAL A 472 0.25 -21.79 1.92
CA VAL A 472 -0.52 -21.61 0.67
C VAL A 472 0.17 -20.61 -0.24
N LEU A 473 0.62 -19.46 0.27
CA LEU A 473 1.34 -18.47 -0.53
C LEU A 473 2.66 -19.02 -1.09
N PHE A 474 3.41 -19.78 -0.31
CA PHE A 474 4.64 -20.44 -0.80
C PHE A 474 4.35 -21.54 -1.83
N TYR A 475 3.25 -22.29 -1.67
CA TYR A 475 2.81 -23.22 -2.69
C TYR A 475 2.52 -22.50 -4.01
N LEU A 476 1.79 -21.38 -3.97
CA LEU A 476 1.52 -20.55 -5.14
C LEU A 476 2.81 -19.97 -5.73
N LEU A 477 3.73 -19.48 -4.90
CA LEU A 477 5.05 -18.99 -5.35
C LEU A 477 5.79 -20.05 -6.19
N VAL A 478 5.88 -21.27 -5.68
CA VAL A 478 6.61 -22.36 -6.38
C VAL A 478 5.86 -22.80 -7.63
N LYS A 479 4.53 -23.06 -7.52
CA LYS A 479 3.73 -23.53 -8.64
C LYS A 479 3.71 -22.51 -9.78
N ASN A 480 3.44 -21.25 -9.47
CA ASN A 480 3.38 -20.19 -10.47
C ASN A 480 4.77 -19.85 -11.02
N GLY A 481 5.82 -19.95 -10.20
CA GLY A 481 7.19 -19.83 -10.68
C GLY A 481 7.53 -20.90 -11.73
N ILE A 482 7.05 -22.13 -11.55
CA ILE A 482 7.22 -23.20 -12.55
C ILE A 482 6.38 -22.91 -13.81
N GLU A 483 5.11 -22.52 -13.66
CA GLU A 483 4.22 -22.22 -14.79
C GLU A 483 4.72 -21.02 -15.60
N LEU A 484 5.12 -19.92 -14.94
CA LEU A 484 5.67 -18.72 -15.58
C LEU A 484 7.10 -18.91 -16.12
N SER A 485 7.72 -20.08 -15.92
CA SER A 485 8.96 -20.43 -16.63
C SER A 485 8.74 -20.73 -18.11
N ASP A 486 7.53 -21.15 -18.49
CA ASP A 486 7.15 -21.33 -19.89
C ASP A 486 6.73 -19.96 -20.47
N PRO A 487 7.40 -19.47 -21.54
CA PRO A 487 7.04 -18.23 -22.21
C PRO A 487 5.59 -18.17 -22.71
N ALA A 488 5.00 -19.31 -23.05
CA ALA A 488 3.61 -19.38 -23.51
C ALA A 488 2.58 -18.97 -22.43
N ASN A 489 2.98 -18.95 -21.16
CA ASN A 489 2.14 -18.55 -20.04
C ASN A 489 2.39 -17.08 -19.59
N SER A 490 3.21 -16.32 -20.35
CA SER A 490 3.37 -14.89 -20.12
C SER A 490 2.40 -14.09 -20.98
N GLU A 491 1.92 -12.96 -20.48
CA GLU A 491 0.98 -12.09 -21.21
C GLU A 491 1.59 -11.57 -22.52
N SER A 492 2.87 -11.24 -22.53
CA SER A 492 3.57 -10.79 -23.72
C SER A 492 3.88 -11.89 -24.73
N GLY A 493 3.80 -13.18 -24.35
CA GLY A 493 4.29 -14.30 -25.16
C GLY A 493 5.80 -14.25 -25.47
N ASN A 494 6.53 -13.30 -24.89
CA ASN A 494 7.95 -13.12 -25.12
C ASN A 494 8.78 -14.18 -24.38
N SER A 495 9.97 -14.46 -24.90
CA SER A 495 10.92 -15.36 -24.26
C SER A 495 12.23 -14.66 -23.98
N TRP A 496 12.62 -14.59 -22.71
CA TRP A 496 13.93 -14.09 -22.27
C TRP A 496 14.80 -15.25 -21.81
N LEU A 497 15.84 -15.55 -22.57
CA LEU A 497 16.74 -16.70 -22.30
C LEU A 497 16.01 -18.06 -22.26
N GLY A 498 14.92 -18.21 -22.98
CA GLY A 498 14.09 -19.43 -22.98
C GLY A 498 13.11 -19.51 -21.81
N ILE A 499 12.91 -18.44 -21.05
CA ILE A 499 12.07 -18.36 -19.86
C ILE A 499 11.06 -17.21 -20.03
N GLY A 500 9.87 -17.33 -19.44
CA GLY A 500 8.86 -16.28 -19.44
C GLY A 500 9.35 -15.04 -18.67
N PRO A 501 9.11 -13.81 -19.21
CA PRO A 501 9.57 -12.56 -18.61
C PRO A 501 9.16 -12.36 -17.14
N PRO A 502 7.95 -12.75 -16.67
CA PRO A 502 7.58 -12.57 -15.26
C PRO A 502 8.54 -13.26 -14.29
N LEU A 503 8.93 -14.50 -14.58
CA LEU A 503 9.87 -15.22 -13.73
C LEU A 503 11.27 -14.60 -13.79
N VAL A 504 11.71 -14.15 -14.96
CA VAL A 504 13.01 -13.49 -15.12
C VAL A 504 13.05 -12.19 -14.31
N ILE A 505 11.99 -11.38 -14.34
CA ILE A 505 11.87 -10.14 -13.55
C ILE A 505 11.95 -10.45 -12.05
N ALA A 506 11.15 -11.39 -11.55
CA ALA A 506 11.14 -11.77 -10.15
C ALA A 506 12.51 -12.28 -9.68
N VAL A 507 13.13 -13.20 -10.42
CA VAL A 507 14.44 -13.77 -10.12
C VAL A 507 15.54 -12.70 -10.19
N PHE A 508 15.49 -11.82 -11.19
CA PHE A 508 16.44 -10.70 -11.29
C PHE A 508 16.43 -9.84 -10.03
N PHE A 509 15.25 -9.43 -9.55
CA PHE A 509 15.17 -8.60 -8.35
C PHE A 509 15.57 -9.35 -7.07
N LEU A 510 15.28 -10.65 -6.96
CA LEU A 510 15.75 -11.46 -5.84
C LEU A 510 17.28 -11.59 -5.84
N LEU A 511 17.91 -11.87 -6.98
CA LEU A 511 19.35 -11.96 -7.11
C LEU A 511 20.03 -10.60 -6.87
N LEU A 512 19.47 -9.52 -7.39
CA LEU A 512 19.93 -8.16 -7.11
C LEU A 512 19.86 -7.86 -5.60
N GLY A 513 18.76 -8.28 -4.94
CA GLY A 513 18.60 -8.17 -3.49
C GLY A 513 19.70 -8.91 -2.74
N ILE A 514 19.99 -10.15 -3.11
CA ILE A 514 21.08 -10.93 -2.49
C ILE A 514 22.44 -10.22 -2.68
N ALA A 515 22.73 -9.72 -3.88
CA ALA A 515 23.97 -9.00 -4.16
C ALA A 515 24.09 -7.72 -3.30
N LEU A 516 23.02 -6.93 -3.22
CA LEU A 516 22.99 -5.73 -2.39
C LEU A 516 23.06 -6.06 -0.91
N MET A 517 22.41 -7.13 -0.45
CA MET A 517 22.51 -7.62 0.93
C MET A 517 23.96 -7.96 1.30
N VAL A 518 24.67 -8.68 0.44
CA VAL A 518 26.09 -9.03 0.68
C VAL A 518 26.96 -7.78 0.74
N ILE A 519 26.70 -6.78 -0.11
CA ILE A 519 27.42 -5.51 -0.09
C ILE A 519 27.16 -4.77 1.24
N GLN A 520 25.88 -4.69 1.66
CA GLN A 520 25.52 -4.03 2.92
C GLN A 520 26.06 -4.78 4.14
N TRP A 521 26.02 -6.11 4.13
CA TRP A 521 26.60 -6.92 5.21
C TRP A 521 28.07 -6.60 5.43
N ARG A 522 28.85 -6.44 4.34
CA ARG A 522 30.26 -6.07 4.44
C ARG A 522 30.48 -4.64 4.95
N LYS A 523 29.55 -3.71 4.63
CA LYS A 523 29.68 -2.29 5.02
C LYS A 523 29.08 -1.98 6.39
N LEU A 524 28.00 -2.67 6.76
CA LEU A 524 27.20 -2.44 7.97
C LEU A 524 26.91 -3.77 8.68
N PRO A 525 27.96 -4.47 9.22
CA PRO A 525 27.81 -5.83 9.77
C PRO A 525 26.88 -5.88 10.99
N GLY A 526 26.79 -4.84 11.79
CA GLY A 526 26.08 -4.84 13.08
C GLY A 526 24.59 -5.21 12.98
N PHE A 527 23.89 -4.89 11.87
CA PHE A 527 22.54 -5.37 11.66
C PHE A 527 22.52 -6.89 11.45
N PHE A 528 23.43 -7.42 10.65
CA PHE A 528 23.45 -8.84 10.24
C PHE A 528 23.98 -9.78 11.34
N GLU A 529 24.55 -9.25 12.41
CA GLU A 529 25.02 -9.99 13.58
C GLU A 529 23.93 -10.18 14.65
N ARG A 530 22.77 -9.52 14.48
CA ARG A 530 21.63 -9.67 15.40
C ARG A 530 21.10 -11.09 15.40
N ARG A 531 20.65 -11.54 16.56
CA ARG A 531 20.06 -12.87 16.72
C ARG A 531 18.53 -12.79 16.68
N PRO A 532 17.86 -13.82 16.14
CA PRO A 532 16.41 -13.91 16.25
C PRO A 532 15.94 -13.89 17.71
N GLU A 533 14.84 -13.22 17.92
CA GLU A 533 14.20 -13.01 19.22
C GLU A 533 12.92 -13.86 19.34
N VAL A 534 12.31 -13.88 20.51
CA VAL A 534 11.05 -14.55 20.78
C VAL A 534 10.26 -13.72 21.77
N VAL A 535 8.99 -13.55 21.49
CA VAL A 535 8.06 -12.90 22.45
C VAL A 535 8.10 -13.64 23.79
N PRO A 536 8.24 -12.92 24.92
CA PRO A 536 8.19 -13.53 26.25
C PRO A 536 6.86 -14.26 26.48
N ALA A 537 6.89 -15.39 27.16
CA ALA A 537 5.67 -16.12 27.54
C ALA A 537 4.83 -15.25 28.49
N GLY A 538 3.52 -15.20 28.27
CA GLY A 538 2.57 -14.36 29.02
C GLY A 538 2.41 -12.93 28.49
N PHE A 539 3.06 -12.57 27.39
CA PHE A 539 2.93 -11.25 26.78
C PHE A 539 1.48 -10.94 26.37
N LEU A 540 0.82 -11.88 25.69
CA LEU A 540 -0.57 -11.67 25.22
C LEU A 540 -1.60 -11.60 26.35
N GLU A 541 -1.26 -12.09 27.52
CA GLU A 541 -2.07 -12.08 28.74
C GLU A 541 -1.72 -10.90 29.66
N GLY A 542 -0.72 -10.09 29.29
CA GLY A 542 -0.25 -8.96 30.09
C GLY A 542 0.63 -9.35 31.29
N GLU A 543 1.10 -10.60 31.33
CA GLU A 543 1.97 -11.12 32.39
C GLU A 543 3.45 -10.78 32.18
N ALA A 544 3.84 -10.46 30.92
CA ALA A 544 5.21 -10.11 30.54
C ALA A 544 5.25 -8.77 29.81
N PRO A 545 6.36 -8.02 29.94
CA PRO A 545 6.53 -6.75 29.23
C PRO A 545 6.63 -6.97 27.70
N PRO A 546 6.37 -5.94 26.89
CA PRO A 546 6.59 -6.01 25.45
C PRO A 546 8.07 -6.29 25.14
N PRO A 547 8.36 -6.92 23.99
CA PRO A 547 9.72 -7.09 23.51
C PRO A 547 10.39 -5.71 23.27
N GLU A 548 11.71 -5.69 23.29
CA GLU A 548 12.45 -4.46 23.00
C GLU A 548 12.21 -3.97 21.56
N PRO A 549 12.06 -2.64 21.34
CA PRO A 549 11.82 -2.10 20.01
C PRO A 549 12.97 -2.39 19.03
N THR A 550 12.64 -2.62 17.77
CA THR A 550 13.64 -2.77 16.70
C THR A 550 14.27 -1.41 16.40
N GLY A 551 15.56 -1.25 16.56
CA GLY A 551 16.23 -0.11 15.92
C GLY A 551 17.06 0.82 16.76
N VAL A 552 17.44 0.46 17.98
CA VAL A 552 18.48 1.19 18.73
C VAL A 552 19.59 0.24 19.11
N ALA A 553 20.75 0.42 18.48
CA ALA A 553 21.99 -0.08 19.06
C ALA A 553 22.24 0.78 20.33
N GLU A 554 22.43 0.14 21.48
CA GLU A 554 22.77 0.78 22.76
C GLU A 554 24.10 1.55 22.77
N ASP A 555 24.81 1.59 21.65
CA ASP A 555 26.14 2.20 21.56
C ASP A 555 26.09 3.51 20.77
N GLU A 556 25.62 4.59 21.38
CA GLU A 556 26.09 5.96 21.15
C GLU A 556 25.29 6.91 22.07
N VAL A 557 25.74 7.02 23.34
CA VAL A 557 25.54 8.22 24.17
C VAL A 557 26.80 9.06 24.06
#